data_688ee248674d50f8151939e829246b27
#
_entry.id   688ee248674d50f8151939e829246b27
#
_cell.length_a   1.000
_cell.length_b   1.000
_cell.length_c   1.000
_cell.angle_alpha   90.00
_cell.angle_beta   90.00
_cell.angle_gamma   90.00
#
_symmetry.space_group_name_H-M   'P 1'
#
loop_
_entity.id
_entity.type
_entity.pdbx_description
1 polymer ?
#
loop_
_entity_poly.entity_id
_entity_poly.type
_entity_poly.pdbx_seq_one_letter_code
_entity_poly.pdbx_strand_id
1 'polypeptide(L)'
;SHMQLYIGAALSAILVLFTLTLPHIPVAKQQANQSWTTLLGLDAFALFKNKRMAIFFIFSMLLGAELQITNMFGNTFLHSFDKDPMFASSFIVQHASIIMSISQISETLFILTIPFFLSRYGIKNVMMISIVAWILRFALFAYGDPTPFGTVLLVLSMIVYGCAFDFFNISGSVFVEKEVSPAIRASAQGMFLMMTNGFGCILGGIVSGKVVEMYTQNGTTDWQTVWLIFAGYSVVLAFAFMAMFKYKHVRVPTGTQTVSH
;
A
#
# COMPACT_ATOMS: atom_id res chain seq x y z
N SER A 1 -18.88 18.43 -2.99
CA SER A 1 -20.34 18.34 -2.90
C SER A 1 -20.72 17.75 -1.54
N HIS A 2 -21.58 18.42 -0.78
CA HIS A 2 -22.07 17.93 0.52
C HIS A 2 -22.73 16.55 0.43
N MET A 3 -23.25 16.20 -0.74
CA MET A 3 -23.86 14.89 -1.04
C MET A 3 -22.90 13.73 -0.74
N GLN A 4 -21.60 13.86 -1.04
CA GLN A 4 -20.58 12.82 -0.77
C GLN A 4 -20.42 12.55 0.73
N LEU A 5 -20.51 13.60 1.55
CA LEU A 5 -20.43 13.47 3.01
C LEU A 5 -21.68 12.76 3.58
N TYR A 6 -22.87 13.08 3.05
CA TYR A 6 -24.11 12.41 3.48
C TYR A 6 -24.13 10.94 3.08
N ILE A 7 -23.70 10.60 1.85
CA ILE A 7 -23.59 9.21 1.42
C ILE A 7 -22.59 8.45 2.31
N GLY A 8 -21.41 9.03 2.56
CA GLY A 8 -20.41 8.43 3.46
C GLY A 8 -20.95 8.21 4.87
N ALA A 9 -21.65 9.19 5.44
CA ALA A 9 -22.29 9.07 6.75
C ALA A 9 -23.37 7.98 6.79
N ALA A 10 -24.22 7.89 5.77
CA ALA A 10 -25.25 6.86 5.67
C ALA A 10 -24.64 5.45 5.58
N LEU A 11 -23.63 5.25 4.73
CA LEU A 11 -22.92 3.96 4.63
C LEU A 11 -22.22 3.59 5.94
N SER A 12 -21.63 4.55 6.63
CA SER A 12 -21.00 4.32 7.95
C SER A 12 -22.04 3.92 8.99
N ALA A 13 -23.23 4.55 8.99
CA ALA A 13 -24.32 4.18 9.89
C ALA A 13 -24.81 2.75 9.63
N ILE A 14 -24.96 2.36 8.36
CA ILE A 14 -25.30 0.98 7.99
C ILE A 14 -24.22 -0.01 8.48
N LEU A 15 -22.95 0.32 8.33
CA LEU A 15 -21.86 -0.51 8.82
C LEU A 15 -21.91 -0.66 10.33
N VAL A 16 -22.18 0.40 11.08
CA VAL A 16 -22.36 0.33 12.55
C VAL A 16 -23.48 -0.65 12.91
N LEU A 17 -24.64 -0.53 12.26
CA LEU A 17 -25.76 -1.46 12.50
C LEU A 17 -25.38 -2.91 12.15
N PHE A 18 -24.64 -3.12 11.07
CA PHE A 18 -24.14 -4.44 10.68
C PHE A 18 -23.18 -5.00 11.74
N THR A 19 -22.29 -4.19 12.33
CA THR A 19 -21.35 -4.68 13.35
C THR A 19 -22.04 -5.18 14.60
N LEU A 20 -23.26 -4.69 14.92
CA LEU A 20 -24.07 -5.19 16.03
C LEU A 20 -24.61 -6.62 15.79
N THR A 21 -24.64 -7.08 14.54
CA THR A 21 -25.08 -8.43 14.17
C THR A 21 -23.94 -9.46 14.19
N LEU A 22 -22.70 -9.01 14.37
CA LEU A 22 -21.54 -9.91 14.38
C LEU A 22 -21.54 -10.80 15.63
N PRO A 23 -21.12 -12.08 15.50
CA PRO A 23 -21.05 -12.99 16.63
C PRO A 23 -20.07 -12.47 17.68
N HIS A 24 -20.45 -12.59 18.94
CA HIS A 24 -19.59 -12.23 20.06
C HIS A 24 -18.40 -13.17 20.14
N ILE A 25 -17.19 -12.63 19.92
CA ILE A 25 -15.95 -13.38 20.11
C ILE A 25 -15.49 -13.15 21.55
N PRO A 26 -15.42 -14.23 22.37
CA PRO A 26 -14.98 -14.09 23.77
C PRO A 26 -13.54 -13.56 23.80
N VAL A 27 -13.35 -12.46 24.52
CA VAL A 27 -12.01 -11.90 24.76
C VAL A 27 -11.22 -12.88 25.61
N ALA A 28 -10.02 -13.26 25.15
CA ALA A 28 -9.11 -14.06 25.95
C ALA A 28 -8.88 -13.36 27.30
N LYS A 29 -9.05 -14.08 28.43
CA LYS A 29 -8.84 -13.50 29.77
C LYS A 29 -7.46 -12.90 29.84
N GLN A 30 -7.42 -11.59 29.96
CA GLN A 30 -6.19 -10.82 30.15
C GLN A 30 -5.52 -11.28 31.46
N GLN A 31 -4.27 -11.68 31.40
CA GLN A 31 -3.52 -11.97 32.63
C GLN A 31 -3.40 -10.69 33.44
N ALA A 32 -3.81 -10.76 34.71
CA ALA A 32 -4.01 -9.60 35.60
C ALA A 32 -2.75 -8.74 35.89
N ASN A 33 -1.56 -9.13 35.36
CA ASN A 33 -0.28 -8.46 35.59
C ASN A 33 0.48 -8.18 34.26
N GLN A 34 -0.19 -7.65 33.23
CA GLN A 34 0.53 -7.21 32.05
C GLN A 34 1.23 -5.87 32.30
N SER A 35 2.52 -5.79 31.94
CA SER A 35 3.27 -4.53 31.95
C SER A 35 2.66 -3.51 31.00
N TRP A 36 2.77 -2.23 31.33
CA TRP A 36 2.38 -1.15 30.42
C TRP A 36 3.04 -1.25 29.03
N THR A 37 4.28 -1.75 28.96
CA THR A 37 4.98 -2.00 27.70
C THR A 37 4.26 -3.02 26.83
N THR A 38 3.74 -4.09 27.44
CA THR A 38 2.98 -5.13 26.74
C THR A 38 1.61 -4.60 26.31
N LEU A 39 0.93 -3.81 27.15
CA LEU A 39 -0.37 -3.19 26.84
C LEU A 39 -0.27 -2.21 25.67
N LEU A 40 0.83 -1.46 25.58
CA LEU A 40 1.11 -0.52 24.48
C LEU A 40 1.73 -1.19 23.25
N GLY A 41 1.95 -2.52 23.29
CA GLY A 41 2.54 -3.25 22.17
C GLY A 41 4.03 -2.96 21.94
N LEU A 42 4.71 -2.32 22.89
CA LEU A 42 6.12 -1.96 22.77
C LEU A 42 7.06 -3.17 22.72
N ASP A 43 6.58 -4.33 23.15
CA ASP A 43 7.32 -5.60 23.05
C ASP A 43 7.66 -5.96 21.58
N ALA A 44 6.89 -5.44 20.63
CA ALA A 44 7.17 -5.62 19.21
C ALA A 44 8.48 -4.95 18.76
N PHE A 45 8.98 -3.92 19.48
CA PHE A 45 10.29 -3.35 19.18
C PHE A 45 11.44 -4.35 19.38
N ALA A 46 11.27 -5.35 20.24
CA ALA A 46 12.25 -6.42 20.39
C ALA A 46 12.47 -7.22 19.09
N LEU A 47 11.49 -7.23 18.17
CA LEU A 47 11.58 -7.88 16.86
C LEU A 47 12.66 -7.25 15.96
N PHE A 48 13.05 -6.00 16.18
CA PHE A 48 14.18 -5.39 15.47
C PHE A 48 15.52 -6.06 15.77
N LYS A 49 15.64 -6.81 16.86
CA LYS A 49 16.83 -7.65 17.15
C LYS A 49 16.94 -8.83 16.17
N ASN A 50 15.85 -9.28 15.60
CA ASN A 50 15.85 -10.28 14.54
C ASN A 50 16.12 -9.60 13.20
N LYS A 51 17.26 -9.90 12.59
CA LYS A 51 17.68 -9.29 11.31
C LYS A 51 16.62 -9.36 10.21
N ARG A 52 15.89 -10.48 10.10
CA ARG A 52 14.85 -10.68 9.07
C ARG A 52 13.65 -9.75 9.32
N MET A 53 13.21 -9.66 10.58
CA MET A 53 12.10 -8.77 10.96
C MET A 53 12.50 -7.30 10.83
N ALA A 54 13.72 -6.94 11.22
CA ALA A 54 14.23 -5.57 11.05
C ALA A 54 14.25 -5.16 9.58
N ILE A 55 14.78 -6.00 8.69
CA ILE A 55 14.76 -5.77 7.24
C ILE A 55 13.32 -5.60 6.75
N PHE A 56 12.42 -6.50 7.14
CA PHE A 56 11.00 -6.42 6.76
C PHE A 56 10.37 -5.09 7.19
N PHE A 57 10.53 -4.67 8.44
CA PHE A 57 9.96 -3.41 8.94
C PHE A 57 10.55 -2.17 8.24
N ILE A 58 11.86 -2.17 7.95
CA ILE A 58 12.48 -1.07 7.21
C ILE A 58 11.90 -0.99 5.79
N PHE A 59 11.79 -2.11 5.08
CA PHE A 59 11.16 -2.11 3.75
C PHE A 59 9.68 -1.74 3.80
N SER A 60 8.95 -2.13 4.84
CA SER A 60 7.56 -1.71 5.05
C SER A 60 7.44 -0.19 5.17
N MET A 61 8.35 0.44 5.90
CA MET A 61 8.42 1.91 6.00
C MET A 61 8.72 2.55 4.64
N LEU A 62 9.71 2.04 3.91
CA LEU A 62 10.12 2.59 2.62
C LEU A 62 9.01 2.42 1.56
N LEU A 63 8.29 1.31 1.55
CA LEU A 63 7.14 1.09 0.66
C LEU A 63 5.90 1.88 1.09
N GLY A 64 5.73 2.12 2.38
CA GLY A 64 4.71 3.06 2.88
C GLY A 64 4.95 4.49 2.39
N ALA A 65 6.21 4.87 2.15
CA ALA A 65 6.53 6.16 1.52
C ALA A 65 6.02 6.23 0.07
N GLU A 66 6.14 5.14 -0.72
CA GLU A 66 5.61 5.09 -2.11
C GLU A 66 4.09 5.30 -2.15
N LEU A 67 3.37 4.68 -1.21
CA LEU A 67 1.93 4.88 -1.07
C LEU A 67 1.59 6.34 -0.83
N GLN A 68 2.30 6.99 0.09
CA GLN A 68 2.05 8.38 0.45
C GLN A 68 2.34 9.36 -0.70
N ILE A 69 3.40 9.12 -1.48
CA ILE A 69 3.73 9.92 -2.66
C ILE A 69 2.54 9.99 -3.63
N THR A 70 1.95 8.84 -3.93
CA THR A 70 0.78 8.77 -4.82
C THR A 70 -0.45 9.43 -4.22
N ASN A 71 -0.71 9.23 -2.93
CA ASN A 71 -1.87 9.80 -2.25
C ASN A 71 -1.81 11.32 -2.19
N MET A 72 -0.62 11.90 -2.00
CA MET A 72 -0.44 13.35 -1.97
C MET A 72 -0.51 14.00 -3.34
N PHE A 73 0.13 13.42 -4.33
CA PHE A 73 0.40 14.10 -5.59
C PHE A 73 -0.35 13.53 -6.79
N GLY A 74 -0.94 12.33 -6.71
CA GLY A 74 -1.64 11.73 -7.84
C GLY A 74 -2.79 12.59 -8.38
N ASN A 75 -3.64 13.12 -7.50
CA ASN A 75 -4.72 14.01 -7.92
C ASN A 75 -4.22 15.37 -8.41
N THR A 76 -3.22 15.95 -7.72
CA THR A 76 -2.59 17.22 -8.11
C THR A 76 -1.93 17.13 -9.49
N PHE A 77 -1.30 15.98 -9.77
CA PHE A 77 -0.72 15.69 -11.08
C PHE A 77 -1.79 15.68 -12.19
N LEU A 78 -2.90 14.99 -11.99
CA LEU A 78 -3.98 14.96 -13.00
C LEU A 78 -4.58 16.35 -13.24
N HIS A 79 -4.75 17.15 -12.17
CA HIS A 79 -5.22 18.53 -12.30
C HIS A 79 -4.19 19.51 -12.86
N SER A 80 -2.90 19.16 -12.88
CA SER A 80 -1.88 20.05 -13.46
C SER A 80 -2.07 20.29 -14.95
N PHE A 81 -2.70 19.35 -15.65
CA PHE A 81 -3.02 19.47 -17.07
C PHE A 81 -4.16 20.47 -17.35
N ASP A 82 -4.90 20.93 -16.34
CA ASP A 82 -5.94 21.95 -16.47
C ASP A 82 -5.38 23.31 -16.93
N LYS A 83 -4.09 23.54 -16.67
CA LYS A 83 -3.38 24.77 -17.08
C LYS A 83 -3.10 24.83 -18.58
N ASP A 84 -3.15 23.71 -19.29
CA ASP A 84 -2.98 23.65 -20.73
C ASP A 84 -4.33 23.73 -21.43
N PRO A 85 -4.61 24.79 -22.22
CA PRO A 85 -5.88 24.95 -22.94
C PRO A 85 -6.25 23.75 -23.83
N MET A 86 -5.25 23.00 -24.30
CA MET A 86 -5.48 21.80 -25.14
C MET A 86 -6.07 20.64 -24.33
N PHE A 87 -5.76 20.56 -23.04
CA PHE A 87 -6.15 19.45 -22.18
C PHE A 87 -7.25 19.78 -21.14
N ALA A 88 -7.51 21.07 -20.89
CA ALA A 88 -8.46 21.53 -19.88
C ALA A 88 -9.88 20.93 -20.06
N SER A 89 -10.29 20.67 -21.30
CA SER A 89 -11.58 20.05 -21.63
C SER A 89 -11.53 18.51 -21.66
N SER A 90 -10.38 17.89 -21.43
CA SER A 90 -10.26 16.43 -21.48
C SER A 90 -11.03 15.75 -20.35
N PHE A 91 -11.57 14.56 -20.60
CA PHE A 91 -12.31 13.78 -19.61
C PHE A 91 -11.48 13.50 -18.34
N ILE A 92 -10.18 13.26 -18.49
CA ILE A 92 -9.27 12.95 -17.37
C ILE A 92 -9.16 14.14 -16.42
N VAL A 93 -9.00 15.35 -16.95
CA VAL A 93 -8.83 16.56 -16.16
C VAL A 93 -10.14 16.90 -15.46
N GLN A 94 -11.25 16.89 -16.19
CA GLN A 94 -12.57 17.21 -15.64
C GLN A 94 -13.05 16.18 -14.61
N HIS A 95 -12.62 14.94 -14.74
CA HIS A 95 -13.05 13.82 -13.90
C HIS A 95 -11.90 13.09 -13.20
N ALA A 96 -10.85 13.82 -12.79
CA ALA A 96 -9.67 13.25 -12.15
C ALA A 96 -10.01 12.32 -10.97
N SER A 97 -11.03 12.66 -10.17
CA SER A 97 -11.48 11.82 -9.06
C SER A 97 -12.10 10.49 -9.52
N ILE A 98 -12.77 10.46 -10.68
CA ILE A 98 -13.30 9.22 -11.27
C ILE A 98 -12.14 8.34 -11.75
N ILE A 99 -11.14 8.94 -12.40
CA ILE A 99 -9.93 8.22 -12.82
C ILE A 99 -9.19 7.63 -11.61
N MET A 100 -9.02 8.42 -10.54
CA MET A 100 -8.42 7.91 -9.30
C MET A 100 -9.23 6.76 -8.67
N SER A 101 -10.56 6.73 -8.83
CA SER A 101 -11.40 5.63 -8.33
C SER A 101 -11.14 4.28 -9.00
N ILE A 102 -10.57 4.28 -10.21
CA ILE A 102 -10.13 3.04 -10.88
C ILE A 102 -9.10 2.31 -10.02
N SER A 103 -8.26 3.05 -9.29
CA SER A 103 -7.28 2.45 -8.35
C SER A 103 -7.97 1.64 -7.25
N GLN A 104 -9.04 2.17 -6.63
CA GLN A 104 -9.79 1.48 -5.58
C GLN A 104 -10.55 0.27 -6.10
N ILE A 105 -11.11 0.36 -7.31
CA ILE A 105 -11.76 -0.79 -7.95
C ILE A 105 -10.73 -1.88 -8.24
N SER A 106 -9.57 -1.49 -8.79
CA SER A 106 -8.47 -2.39 -9.07
C SER A 106 -7.96 -3.07 -7.79
N GLU A 107 -7.76 -2.31 -6.71
CA GLU A 107 -7.37 -2.79 -5.38
C GLU A 107 -8.33 -3.91 -4.92
N THR A 108 -9.64 -3.64 -4.95
CA THR A 108 -10.66 -4.62 -4.56
C THR A 108 -10.58 -5.92 -5.38
N LEU A 109 -10.33 -5.81 -6.68
CA LEU A 109 -10.22 -6.98 -7.56
C LEU A 109 -8.92 -7.76 -7.32
N PHE A 110 -7.79 -7.07 -7.13
CA PHE A 110 -6.51 -7.73 -6.89
C PHE A 110 -6.43 -8.43 -5.54
N ILE A 111 -7.09 -7.92 -4.49
CA ILE A 111 -7.21 -8.59 -3.20
C ILE A 111 -7.72 -10.03 -3.36
N LEU A 112 -8.71 -10.24 -4.23
CA LEU A 112 -9.28 -11.57 -4.48
C LEU A 112 -8.29 -12.55 -5.13
N THR A 113 -7.26 -12.03 -5.81
CA THR A 113 -6.24 -12.85 -6.47
C THR A 113 -5.07 -13.24 -5.56
N ILE A 114 -4.89 -12.53 -4.44
CA ILE A 114 -3.75 -12.72 -3.54
C ILE A 114 -3.57 -14.15 -3.04
N PRO A 115 -4.63 -14.89 -2.62
CA PRO A 115 -4.47 -16.28 -2.21
C PRO A 115 -3.85 -17.16 -3.29
N PHE A 116 -4.22 -16.95 -4.56
CA PHE A 116 -3.62 -17.66 -5.69
C PHE A 116 -2.13 -17.34 -5.83
N PHE A 117 -1.76 -16.06 -5.80
CA PHE A 117 -0.36 -15.64 -5.93
C PHE A 117 0.48 -16.11 -4.75
N LEU A 118 -0.02 -16.03 -3.52
CA LEU A 118 0.69 -16.51 -2.32
C LEU A 118 0.93 -18.02 -2.36
N SER A 119 -0.06 -18.81 -2.77
CA SER A 119 0.07 -20.27 -2.85
C SER A 119 1.07 -20.70 -3.93
N ARG A 120 1.08 -19.99 -5.07
CA ARG A 120 1.90 -20.35 -6.22
C ARG A 120 3.34 -19.82 -6.13
N TYR A 121 3.51 -18.57 -5.75
CA TYR A 121 4.79 -17.87 -5.79
C TYR A 121 5.43 -17.66 -4.42
N GLY A 122 4.62 -17.72 -3.35
CA GLY A 122 5.08 -17.50 -1.98
C GLY A 122 5.27 -16.03 -1.60
N ILE A 123 5.39 -15.78 -0.32
CA ILE A 123 5.36 -14.45 0.29
C ILE A 123 6.40 -13.50 -0.33
N LYS A 124 7.67 -13.92 -0.42
CA LYS A 124 8.74 -13.06 -0.95
C LYS A 124 8.47 -12.60 -2.38
N ASN A 125 8.06 -13.53 -3.26
CA ASN A 125 7.84 -13.19 -4.67
C ASN A 125 6.59 -12.32 -4.85
N VAL A 126 5.56 -12.50 -4.03
CA VAL A 126 4.37 -11.64 -4.07
C VAL A 126 4.72 -10.22 -3.61
N MET A 127 5.53 -10.07 -2.56
CA MET A 127 6.08 -8.77 -2.17
C MET A 127 6.93 -8.14 -3.28
N MET A 128 7.74 -8.94 -3.99
CA MET A 128 8.52 -8.45 -5.14
C MET A 128 7.64 -7.96 -6.29
N ILE A 129 6.54 -8.68 -6.59
CA ILE A 129 5.56 -8.24 -7.60
C ILE A 129 4.99 -6.87 -7.23
N SER A 130 4.69 -6.64 -5.95
CA SER A 130 4.25 -5.33 -5.46
C SER A 130 5.27 -4.22 -5.75
N ILE A 131 6.56 -4.46 -5.44
CA ILE A 131 7.60 -3.44 -5.67
C ILE A 131 7.76 -3.17 -7.18
N VAL A 132 7.71 -4.20 -8.02
CA VAL A 132 7.73 -4.02 -9.49
C VAL A 132 6.50 -3.25 -9.97
N ALA A 133 5.34 -3.49 -9.37
CA ALA A 133 4.13 -2.74 -9.68
C ALA A 133 4.27 -1.24 -9.32
N TRP A 134 4.96 -0.88 -8.24
CA TRP A 134 5.29 0.52 -7.94
C TRP A 134 6.19 1.15 -8.99
N ILE A 135 7.23 0.44 -9.46
CA ILE A 135 8.08 0.91 -10.57
C ILE A 135 7.22 1.22 -11.79
N LEU A 136 6.36 0.27 -12.19
CA LEU A 136 5.46 0.44 -13.34
C LEU A 136 4.50 1.61 -13.13
N ARG A 137 3.90 1.73 -11.94
CA ARG A 137 2.97 2.82 -11.64
C ARG A 137 3.60 4.19 -11.86
N PHE A 138 4.76 4.43 -11.27
CA PHE A 138 5.44 5.71 -11.41
C PHE A 138 5.96 5.95 -12.83
N ALA A 139 6.47 4.92 -13.52
CA ALA A 139 6.88 5.03 -14.91
C ALA A 139 5.69 5.37 -15.84
N LEU A 140 4.53 4.75 -15.61
CA LEU A 140 3.31 5.02 -16.37
C LEU A 140 2.79 6.45 -16.10
N PHE A 141 2.93 6.96 -14.88
CA PHE A 141 2.63 8.36 -14.57
C PHE A 141 3.59 9.33 -15.26
N ALA A 142 4.88 8.99 -15.33
CA ALA A 142 5.90 9.85 -15.95
C ALA A 142 5.63 10.11 -17.44
N TYR A 143 5.03 9.14 -18.13
CA TYR A 143 4.73 9.22 -19.57
C TYR A 143 3.23 9.35 -19.87
N GLY A 144 2.40 9.39 -18.83
CA GLY A 144 0.95 9.55 -18.95
C GLY A 144 0.56 11.03 -19.09
N ASP A 145 -0.28 11.32 -20.08
CA ASP A 145 -0.84 12.64 -20.34
C ASP A 145 -2.30 12.50 -20.85
N PRO A 146 -3.05 13.61 -21.04
CA PRO A 146 -4.42 13.54 -21.56
C PRO A 146 -4.53 13.25 -23.06
N THR A 147 -3.46 12.93 -23.79
CA THR A 147 -3.56 12.41 -25.15
C THR A 147 -4.22 11.03 -25.17
N PRO A 148 -4.72 10.52 -26.31
CA PRO A 148 -5.31 9.18 -26.36
C PRO A 148 -4.39 8.07 -25.88
N PHE A 149 -3.11 8.12 -26.22
CA PHE A 149 -2.12 7.15 -25.77
C PHE A 149 -1.75 7.35 -24.30
N GLY A 150 -1.47 8.58 -23.89
CA GLY A 150 -1.15 8.91 -22.49
C GLY A 150 -2.28 8.59 -21.52
N THR A 151 -3.54 8.75 -21.97
CA THR A 151 -4.73 8.31 -21.22
C THR A 151 -4.68 6.82 -20.89
N VAL A 152 -4.30 5.98 -21.86
CA VAL A 152 -4.15 4.53 -21.63
C VAL A 152 -3.09 4.27 -20.57
N LEU A 153 -1.95 4.99 -20.60
CA LEU A 153 -0.88 4.86 -19.61
C LEU A 153 -1.38 5.28 -18.20
N LEU A 154 -2.13 6.38 -18.11
CA LEU A 154 -2.72 6.82 -16.83
C LEU A 154 -3.68 5.78 -16.27
N VAL A 155 -4.61 5.26 -17.08
CA VAL A 155 -5.56 4.22 -16.65
C VAL A 155 -4.82 2.94 -16.26
N LEU A 156 -3.82 2.53 -17.03
CA LEU A 156 -3.00 1.37 -16.69
C LEU A 156 -2.26 1.55 -15.38
N SER A 157 -1.75 2.75 -15.10
CA SER A 157 -1.15 3.10 -13.80
C SER A 157 -2.14 2.91 -12.65
N MET A 158 -3.41 3.32 -12.84
CA MET A 158 -4.45 3.12 -11.83
C MET A 158 -4.76 1.62 -11.60
N ILE A 159 -4.76 0.82 -12.65
CA ILE A 159 -4.97 -0.63 -12.54
C ILE A 159 -3.79 -1.30 -11.80
N VAL A 160 -2.56 -0.94 -12.13
CA VAL A 160 -1.36 -1.50 -11.50
C VAL A 160 -1.28 -1.20 -10.01
N TYR A 161 -1.89 -0.10 -9.57
CA TYR A 161 -1.91 0.29 -8.15
C TYR A 161 -2.50 -0.79 -7.22
N GLY A 162 -3.57 -1.46 -7.62
CA GLY A 162 -4.17 -2.53 -6.81
C GLY A 162 -3.18 -3.64 -6.49
N CYS A 163 -2.31 -3.97 -7.47
CA CYS A 163 -1.23 -4.91 -7.26
C CYS A 163 -0.09 -4.32 -6.40
N ALA A 164 0.20 -3.03 -6.60
CA ALA A 164 1.31 -2.37 -5.93
C ALA A 164 1.14 -2.27 -4.41
N PHE A 165 -0.05 -1.94 -3.93
CA PHE A 165 -0.30 -1.78 -2.49
C PHE A 165 -0.62 -3.10 -1.79
N ASP A 166 -1.64 -3.81 -2.25
CA ASP A 166 -2.20 -4.94 -1.49
C ASP A 166 -1.29 -6.16 -1.45
N PHE A 167 -0.54 -6.41 -2.53
CA PHE A 167 0.35 -7.57 -2.56
C PHE A 167 1.43 -7.49 -1.50
N PHE A 168 1.96 -6.30 -1.21
CA PHE A 168 2.90 -6.15 -0.11
C PHE A 168 2.20 -6.20 1.25
N ASN A 169 1.10 -5.49 1.40
CA ASN A 169 0.42 -5.30 2.68
C ASN A 169 -0.13 -6.63 3.22
N ILE A 170 -0.84 -7.39 2.39
CA ILE A 170 -1.41 -8.68 2.79
C ILE A 170 -0.31 -9.74 2.94
N SER A 171 0.66 -9.79 2.01
CA SER A 171 1.81 -10.70 2.17
C SER A 171 2.63 -10.40 3.42
N GLY A 172 2.75 -9.12 3.78
CA GLY A 172 3.43 -8.66 4.99
C GLY A 172 2.70 -9.11 6.25
N SER A 173 1.39 -8.96 6.29
CA SER A 173 0.57 -9.48 7.39
C SER A 173 0.70 -11.00 7.55
N VAL A 174 0.66 -11.75 6.45
CA VAL A 174 0.86 -13.21 6.46
C VAL A 174 2.29 -13.58 6.89
N PHE A 175 3.29 -12.80 6.48
CA PHE A 175 4.67 -13.00 6.92
C PHE A 175 4.82 -12.80 8.43
N VAL A 176 4.28 -11.70 8.98
CA VAL A 176 4.30 -11.44 10.42
C VAL A 176 3.59 -12.55 11.19
N GLU A 177 2.44 -13.01 10.69
CA GLU A 177 1.69 -14.10 11.33
C GLU A 177 2.48 -15.40 11.43
N LYS A 178 3.29 -15.72 10.41
CA LYS A 178 4.11 -16.94 10.36
C LYS A 178 5.41 -16.86 11.16
N GLU A 179 6.02 -15.68 11.23
CA GLU A 179 7.34 -15.49 11.85
C GLU A 179 7.27 -15.16 13.34
N VAL A 180 6.12 -14.68 13.83
CA VAL A 180 5.98 -14.17 15.19
C VAL A 180 5.11 -15.09 16.05
N SER A 181 5.53 -15.29 17.30
CA SER A 181 4.77 -16.09 18.27
C SER A 181 3.37 -15.51 18.50
N PRO A 182 2.36 -16.34 18.78
CA PRO A 182 0.98 -15.89 19.03
C PRO A 182 0.87 -14.81 20.12
N ALA A 183 1.76 -14.84 21.12
CA ALA A 183 1.73 -13.94 22.27
C ALA A 183 1.93 -12.46 21.91
N ILE A 184 2.76 -12.16 20.89
CA ILE A 184 3.08 -10.78 20.48
C ILE A 184 2.64 -10.47 19.04
N ARG A 185 1.87 -11.37 18.43
CA ARG A 185 1.45 -11.25 17.01
C ARG A 185 0.66 -9.98 16.74
N ALA A 186 -0.30 -9.64 17.61
CA ALA A 186 -1.09 -8.42 17.47
C ALA A 186 -0.22 -7.16 17.53
N SER A 187 0.74 -7.12 18.47
CA SER A 187 1.70 -6.01 18.58
C SER A 187 2.62 -5.91 17.37
N ALA A 188 3.04 -7.05 16.82
CA ALA A 188 3.86 -7.11 15.60
C ALA A 188 3.10 -6.64 14.35
N GLN A 189 1.81 -6.95 14.24
CA GLN A 189 0.94 -6.40 13.18
C GLN A 189 0.76 -4.89 13.35
N GLY A 190 0.55 -4.42 14.58
CA GLY A 190 0.51 -2.99 14.88
C GLY A 190 1.82 -2.28 14.50
N MET A 191 2.97 -2.89 14.80
CA MET A 191 4.28 -2.37 14.39
C MET A 191 4.41 -2.31 12.86
N PHE A 192 3.97 -3.34 12.14
CA PHE A 192 3.96 -3.35 10.68
C PHE A 192 3.15 -2.19 10.11
N LEU A 193 1.93 -1.98 10.62
CA LEU A 193 1.07 -0.86 10.21
C LEU A 193 1.69 0.50 10.58
N MET A 194 2.32 0.61 11.75
CA MET A 194 3.01 1.83 12.16
C MET A 194 4.19 2.15 11.25
N MET A 195 4.97 1.15 10.86
CA MET A 195 6.08 1.34 9.91
C MET A 195 5.57 1.75 8.53
N THR A 196 4.50 1.13 8.02
CA THR A 196 3.95 1.40 6.69
C THR A 196 3.18 2.73 6.67
N ASN A 197 2.13 2.83 7.48
CA ASN A 197 1.18 3.95 7.43
C ASN A 197 1.50 5.11 8.39
N GLY A 198 2.43 4.89 9.33
CA GLY A 198 2.94 5.94 10.23
C GLY A 198 4.24 6.53 9.69
N PHE A 199 5.36 5.89 10.01
CA PHE A 199 6.69 6.39 9.62
C PHE A 199 6.88 6.47 8.11
N GLY A 200 6.33 5.49 7.34
CA GLY A 200 6.37 5.52 5.88
C GLY A 200 5.66 6.73 5.32
N CYS A 201 4.45 7.05 5.81
CA CYS A 201 3.71 8.24 5.38
C CYS A 201 4.43 9.54 5.71
N ILE A 202 5.02 9.65 6.91
CA ILE A 202 5.80 10.85 7.30
C ILE A 202 7.01 11.01 6.37
N LEU A 203 7.78 9.94 6.18
CA LEU A 203 8.94 9.95 5.29
C LEU A 203 8.55 10.29 3.85
N GLY A 204 7.53 9.62 3.32
CA GLY A 204 7.01 9.84 1.98
C GLY A 204 6.52 11.26 1.79
N GLY A 205 5.78 11.81 2.75
CA GLY A 205 5.30 13.18 2.71
C GLY A 205 6.43 14.21 2.65
N ILE A 206 7.42 14.07 3.53
CA ILE A 206 8.57 15.00 3.59
C ILE A 206 9.41 14.91 2.32
N VAL A 207 9.78 13.69 1.90
CA VAL A 207 10.66 13.48 0.75
C VAL A 207 9.97 13.91 -0.53
N SER A 208 8.72 13.49 -0.74
CA SER A 208 7.98 13.84 -1.96
C SER A 208 7.70 15.34 -2.04
N GLY A 209 7.36 15.97 -0.92
CA GLY A 209 7.18 17.43 -0.88
C GLY A 209 8.43 18.18 -1.33
N LYS A 210 9.61 17.79 -0.81
CA LYS A 210 10.89 18.40 -1.24
C LYS A 210 11.21 18.13 -2.70
N VAL A 211 11.00 16.92 -3.21
CA VAL A 211 11.25 16.61 -4.62
C VAL A 211 10.33 17.43 -5.51
N VAL A 212 9.03 17.50 -5.21
CA VAL A 212 8.10 18.32 -5.99
C VAL A 212 8.48 19.80 -5.95
N GLU A 213 8.87 20.33 -4.79
CA GLU A 213 9.32 21.71 -4.65
C GLU A 213 10.55 22.00 -5.53
N MET A 214 11.56 21.12 -5.53
CA MET A 214 12.78 21.27 -6.33
C MET A 214 12.52 21.30 -7.83
N TYR A 215 11.50 20.59 -8.30
CA TYR A 215 11.12 20.50 -9.72
C TYR A 215 9.91 21.37 -10.07
N THR A 216 9.54 22.32 -9.19
CA THR A 216 8.50 23.31 -9.45
C THR A 216 9.13 24.67 -9.70
N GLN A 217 8.94 25.23 -10.91
CA GLN A 217 9.43 26.55 -11.30
C GLN A 217 8.27 27.38 -11.85
N ASN A 218 8.14 28.62 -11.38
CA ASN A 218 7.09 29.56 -11.82
C ASN A 218 5.65 28.97 -11.72
N GLY A 219 5.42 28.15 -10.70
CA GLY A 219 4.11 27.51 -10.46
C GLY A 219 3.78 26.34 -11.40
N THR A 220 4.76 25.86 -12.16
CA THR A 220 4.65 24.67 -13.01
C THR A 220 5.63 23.61 -12.53
N THR A 221 5.13 22.39 -12.30
CA THR A 221 5.94 21.26 -11.85
C THR A 221 6.31 20.37 -13.04
N ASP A 222 7.57 20.00 -13.14
CA ASP A 222 8.03 18.96 -14.08
C ASP A 222 7.66 17.58 -13.53
N TRP A 223 6.41 17.19 -13.76
CA TRP A 223 5.87 15.94 -13.27
C TRP A 223 6.57 14.71 -13.86
N GLN A 224 7.04 14.79 -15.09
CA GLN A 224 7.75 13.68 -15.73
C GLN A 224 9.00 13.32 -14.93
N THR A 225 9.84 14.30 -14.65
CA THR A 225 11.06 14.10 -13.85
C THR A 225 10.73 13.66 -12.43
N VAL A 226 9.72 14.24 -11.78
CA VAL A 226 9.28 13.85 -10.44
C VAL A 226 8.91 12.36 -10.39
N TRP A 227 8.06 11.90 -11.32
CA TRP A 227 7.65 10.49 -11.32
C TRP A 227 8.79 9.53 -11.69
N LEU A 228 9.72 9.94 -12.57
CA LEU A 228 10.91 9.13 -12.89
C LEU A 228 11.85 8.99 -11.68
N ILE A 229 11.99 10.01 -10.85
CA ILE A 229 12.76 9.93 -9.60
C ILE A 229 12.15 8.88 -8.69
N PHE A 230 10.82 8.87 -8.52
CA PHE A 230 10.14 7.88 -7.69
C PHE A 230 10.16 6.47 -8.31
N ALA A 231 10.08 6.35 -9.64
CA ALA A 231 10.32 5.08 -10.32
C ALA A 231 11.74 4.56 -10.04
N GLY A 232 12.75 5.42 -10.13
CA GLY A 232 14.14 5.10 -9.78
C GLY A 232 14.31 4.67 -8.32
N TYR A 233 13.65 5.36 -7.40
CA TYR A 233 13.60 4.96 -5.99
C TYR A 233 13.04 3.54 -5.82
N SER A 234 11.92 3.22 -6.46
CA SER A 234 11.32 1.88 -6.42
C SER A 234 12.22 0.82 -7.04
N VAL A 235 12.98 1.15 -8.11
CA VAL A 235 13.99 0.25 -8.69
C VAL A 235 15.08 -0.08 -7.68
N VAL A 236 15.62 0.93 -6.98
CA VAL A 236 16.62 0.71 -5.94
C VAL A 236 16.06 -0.17 -4.81
N LEU A 237 14.81 0.08 -4.39
CA LEU A 237 14.14 -0.76 -3.39
C LEU A 237 13.98 -2.21 -3.86
N ALA A 238 13.63 -2.44 -5.13
CA ALA A 238 13.48 -3.78 -5.68
C ALA A 238 14.79 -4.57 -5.59
N PHE A 239 15.90 -3.98 -6.00
CA PHE A 239 17.22 -4.62 -5.92
C PHE A 239 17.66 -4.84 -4.47
N ALA A 240 17.48 -3.85 -3.60
CA ALA A 240 17.83 -3.96 -2.19
C ALA A 240 16.98 -5.04 -1.49
N PHE A 241 15.67 -5.08 -1.72
CA PHE A 241 14.79 -6.10 -1.17
C PHE A 241 15.17 -7.50 -1.65
N MET A 242 15.43 -7.66 -2.95
CA MET A 242 15.85 -8.94 -3.53
C MET A 242 17.13 -9.48 -2.86
N ALA A 243 18.11 -8.60 -2.62
CA ALA A 243 19.40 -8.95 -2.03
C ALA A 243 19.32 -9.21 -0.52
N MET A 244 18.57 -8.38 0.22
CA MET A 244 18.55 -8.38 1.68
C MET A 244 17.47 -9.27 2.27
N PHE A 245 16.27 -9.34 1.68
CA PHE A 245 15.17 -10.12 2.22
C PHE A 245 15.22 -11.57 1.74
N LYS A 246 15.75 -12.44 2.61
CA LYS A 246 15.88 -13.89 2.34
C LYS A 246 14.74 -14.64 3.02
N TYR A 247 13.79 -15.12 2.23
CA TYR A 247 12.69 -15.95 2.69
C TYR A 247 12.44 -17.12 1.74
N LYS A 248 12.47 -18.35 2.26
CA LYS A 248 12.21 -19.56 1.46
C LYS A 248 10.73 -19.88 1.51
N HIS A 249 10.14 -20.06 0.35
CA HIS A 249 8.75 -20.53 0.25
C HIS A 249 8.71 -22.01 0.61
N VAL A 250 8.02 -22.34 1.70
CA VAL A 250 7.64 -23.72 2.02
C VAL A 250 6.26 -23.94 1.42
N ARG A 251 6.19 -24.72 0.33
CA ARG A 251 4.90 -25.15 -0.22
C ARG A 251 4.23 -26.05 0.82
N VAL A 252 3.09 -25.64 1.34
CA VAL A 252 2.21 -26.54 2.07
C VAL A 252 1.60 -27.46 1.03
N PRO A 253 1.78 -28.79 1.12
CA PRO A 253 1.10 -29.73 0.23
C PRO A 253 -0.41 -29.51 0.38
N THR A 254 -1.09 -29.24 -0.73
CA THR A 254 -2.54 -29.26 -0.83
C THR A 254 -2.98 -30.72 -0.77
N GLY A 255 -3.08 -31.28 0.44
CA GLY A 255 -3.45 -32.67 0.64
C GLY A 255 -3.84 -32.92 2.08
N THR A 256 -5.13 -33.20 2.28
CA THR A 256 -5.74 -33.82 3.45
C THR A 256 -5.89 -32.96 4.71
N GLN A 257 -6.86 -32.05 4.68
CA GLN A 257 -7.67 -31.87 5.89
C GLN A 257 -8.56 -33.09 5.99
N THR A 258 -8.11 -34.11 6.68
CA THR A 258 -9.01 -35.10 7.27
C THR A 258 -9.76 -34.37 8.38
N VAL A 259 -10.99 -34.01 8.09
CA VAL A 259 -11.96 -33.59 9.08
C VAL A 259 -12.23 -34.85 9.92
N SER A 260 -11.60 -34.94 11.09
CA SER A 260 -12.03 -35.87 12.13
C SER A 260 -13.27 -35.28 12.78
N HIS A 261 -14.39 -35.92 12.55
CA HIS A 261 -15.64 -35.69 13.24
C HIS A 261 -15.53 -36.13 14.71
#